data_bf58e7f583ba7b002c1d45dff08c4ba1
#
_entry.id   bf58e7f583ba7b002c1d45dff08c4ba1
#
_cell.length_a   1.000
_cell.length_b   1.000
_cell.length_c   1.000
_cell.angle_alpha   90.00
_cell.angle_beta   90.00
_cell.angle_gamma   90.00
#
_symmetry.space_group_name_H-M   'P 1'
#
loop_
_entity.id
_entity.type
_entity.pdbx_description
1 polymer ?
#
loop_
_entity_poly.entity_id
_entity_poly.type
_entity_poly.pdbx_seq_one_letter_code
_entity_poly.pdbx_strand_id
1 'polypeptide(L)'
;FAESRIRKETIAAEDILHDLGAFSIIASDSQAMGRVGEVIIRTWQTADKMKKQFGALDGETGDNDNLRARRYIAKYTINPAIAQGISEHVGSVEVGKLADLVVWSPAFFGVKPDLVLKMGSIAAAQMGDPNASIPTPQPQYLRPMFAAFGGSLAASAVTFVSQAGLNAGKNYGLAKTVLAVGNTRGGTGAGEAGGRGG
;
A
#
# COMPACT_ATOMS: atom_id res chain seq x y z
N PHE A 1 -2.67 -30.44 13.07
CA PHE A 1 -2.74 -29.40 12.02
C PHE A 1 -1.53 -28.44 12.09
N ALA A 2 -1.21 -27.88 13.25
CA ALA A 2 -0.07 -27.00 13.45
C ALA A 2 1.26 -27.70 13.14
N GLU A 3 1.47 -28.89 13.68
CA GLU A 3 2.68 -29.68 13.47
C GLU A 3 2.95 -30.06 12.00
N SER A 4 1.90 -30.11 11.16
CA SER A 4 2.05 -30.43 9.74
C SER A 4 2.24 -29.22 8.85
N ARG A 5 1.91 -28.00 9.31
CA ARG A 5 1.92 -26.78 8.50
C ARG A 5 2.83 -25.66 9.00
N ILE A 6 3.06 -25.62 10.31
CA ILE A 6 3.88 -24.57 10.94
C ILE A 6 5.14 -25.23 11.49
N ARG A 7 6.16 -25.31 10.66
CA ARG A 7 7.47 -25.83 11.06
C ARG A 7 8.47 -24.68 11.18
N LYS A 8 9.29 -24.74 12.17
CA LYS A 8 10.37 -23.79 12.42
C LYS A 8 11.22 -23.53 11.17
N GLU A 9 11.54 -24.58 10.45
CA GLU A 9 12.39 -24.54 9.25
C GLU A 9 11.69 -23.83 8.08
N THR A 10 10.42 -24.09 7.87
CA THR A 10 9.65 -23.45 6.79
C THR A 10 9.41 -21.97 7.05
N ILE A 11 9.11 -21.58 8.29
CA ILE A 11 8.95 -20.17 8.67
C ILE A 11 10.26 -19.41 8.48
N ALA A 12 11.40 -19.99 8.87
CA ALA A 12 12.70 -19.37 8.66
C ALA A 12 13.05 -19.23 7.18
N ALA A 13 12.66 -20.20 6.35
CA ALA A 13 12.86 -20.15 4.90
C ALA A 13 11.99 -19.07 4.23
N GLU A 14 10.77 -18.82 4.72
CA GLU A 14 9.89 -17.78 4.19
C GLU A 14 10.52 -16.39 4.31
N ASP A 15 11.15 -16.07 5.43
CA ASP A 15 11.83 -14.79 5.61
C ASP A 15 12.94 -14.58 4.58
N ILE A 16 13.73 -15.64 4.31
CA ILE A 16 14.79 -15.62 3.31
C ILE A 16 14.22 -15.46 1.90
N LEU A 17 13.15 -16.17 1.56
CA LEU A 17 12.48 -16.07 0.26
C LEU A 17 11.85 -14.69 0.05
N HIS A 18 11.34 -14.06 1.11
CA HIS A 18 10.90 -12.67 1.06
C HIS A 18 12.07 -11.72 0.79
N ASP A 19 13.20 -11.91 1.44
CA ASP A 19 14.37 -11.05 1.28
C ASP A 19 15.02 -11.20 -0.10
N LEU A 20 15.08 -12.41 -0.62
CA LEU A 20 15.53 -12.70 -1.99
C LEU A 20 14.56 -12.18 -3.08
N GLY A 21 13.31 -11.83 -2.72
CA GLY A 21 12.29 -11.37 -3.66
C GLY A 21 11.53 -12.49 -4.36
N ALA A 22 11.74 -13.76 -3.96
CA ALA A 22 10.98 -14.89 -4.49
C ALA A 22 9.49 -14.80 -4.13
N PHE A 23 9.18 -14.31 -2.92
CA PHE A 23 7.83 -13.95 -2.53
C PHE A 23 7.60 -12.46 -2.78
N SER A 24 6.74 -12.17 -3.75
CA SER A 24 6.53 -10.81 -4.25
C SER A 24 5.45 -10.02 -3.50
N ILE A 25 4.55 -10.68 -2.76
CA ILE A 25 3.40 -10.07 -2.10
C ILE A 25 3.32 -10.52 -0.65
N ILE A 26 2.89 -9.62 0.23
CA ILE A 26 2.50 -9.89 1.62
C ILE A 26 1.03 -9.51 1.77
N ALA A 27 0.24 -10.38 2.42
CA ALA A 27 -1.17 -10.16 2.70
C ALA A 27 -1.46 -10.32 4.19
N SER A 28 -2.54 -9.69 4.67
CA SER A 28 -2.86 -9.63 6.09
C SER A 28 -3.84 -10.70 6.56
N ASP A 29 -4.61 -11.31 5.66
CA ASP A 29 -5.74 -12.20 6.01
C ASP A 29 -6.73 -11.55 7.01
N SER A 30 -7.01 -10.25 6.84
CA SER A 30 -7.65 -9.41 7.86
C SER A 30 -9.09 -9.80 8.19
N GLN A 31 -9.81 -10.43 7.23
CA GLN A 31 -11.18 -10.87 7.42
C GLN A 31 -11.28 -12.23 8.13
N ALA A 32 -10.21 -13.00 8.19
CA ALA A 32 -10.19 -14.30 8.84
C ALA A 32 -9.39 -14.28 10.14
N MET A 33 -8.05 -14.27 10.07
CA MET A 33 -7.20 -14.39 11.26
C MET A 33 -6.07 -13.36 11.34
N GLY A 34 -6.01 -12.40 10.41
CA GLY A 34 -4.94 -11.40 10.32
C GLY A 34 -5.36 -9.99 10.70
N ARG A 35 -4.37 -9.08 10.74
CA ARG A 35 -4.54 -7.66 11.04
C ARG A 35 -3.68 -6.82 10.09
N VAL A 36 -4.29 -5.86 9.41
CA VAL A 36 -3.60 -5.02 8.41
C VAL A 36 -2.43 -4.25 9.00
N GLY A 37 -2.63 -3.56 10.12
CA GLY A 37 -1.56 -2.79 10.77
C GLY A 37 -0.41 -3.68 11.24
N GLU A 38 -0.71 -4.85 11.75
CA GLU A 38 0.32 -5.78 12.22
C GLU A 38 1.16 -6.34 11.08
N VAL A 39 0.58 -6.66 9.94
CA VAL A 39 1.35 -7.19 8.79
C VAL A 39 2.35 -6.17 8.25
N ILE A 40 2.03 -4.89 8.25
CA ILE A 40 2.97 -3.83 7.84
C ILE A 40 4.16 -3.78 8.80
N ILE A 41 3.91 -3.78 10.11
CA ILE A 41 4.97 -3.79 11.13
C ILE A 41 5.83 -5.05 11.00
N ARG A 42 5.22 -6.23 10.83
CA ARG A 42 5.93 -7.51 10.65
C ARG A 42 6.77 -7.53 9.38
N THR A 43 6.29 -6.92 8.31
CA THR A 43 7.05 -6.77 7.06
C THR A 43 8.38 -6.06 7.31
N TRP A 44 8.37 -4.96 8.07
CA TRP A 44 9.58 -4.21 8.38
C TRP A 44 10.46 -4.90 9.44
N GLN A 45 9.87 -5.63 10.37
CA GLN A 45 10.63 -6.48 11.30
C GLN A 45 11.36 -7.60 10.57
N THR A 46 10.75 -8.20 9.53
CA THR A 46 11.40 -9.19 8.68
C THR A 46 12.55 -8.57 7.90
N ALA A 47 12.37 -7.38 7.33
CA ALA A 47 13.43 -6.66 6.63
C ALA A 47 14.64 -6.37 7.55
N ASP A 48 14.39 -5.88 8.77
CA ASP A 48 15.42 -5.63 9.78
C ASP A 48 16.15 -6.92 10.20
N LYS A 49 15.39 -7.99 10.44
CA LYS A 49 15.95 -9.32 10.76
C LYS A 49 16.86 -9.80 9.65
N MET A 50 16.44 -9.70 8.40
CA MET A 50 17.25 -10.14 7.25
C MET A 50 18.52 -9.30 7.10
N LYS A 51 18.42 -7.98 7.29
CA LYS A 51 19.59 -7.10 7.32
C LYS A 51 20.60 -7.53 8.38
N LYS A 52 20.13 -7.83 9.59
CA LYS A 52 20.99 -8.25 10.71
C LYS A 52 21.65 -9.62 10.47
N GLN A 53 20.96 -10.54 9.81
CA GLN A 53 21.43 -11.89 9.59
C GLN A 53 22.33 -12.04 8.34
N PHE A 54 22.01 -11.31 7.27
CA PHE A 54 22.64 -11.50 5.96
C PHE A 54 23.36 -10.24 5.42
N GLY A 55 23.27 -9.11 6.13
CA GLY A 55 23.90 -7.87 5.68
C GLY A 55 23.15 -7.17 4.56
N ALA A 56 23.86 -6.43 3.73
CA ALA A 56 23.31 -5.73 2.56
C ALA A 56 22.85 -6.72 1.49
N LEU A 57 21.86 -6.32 0.68
CA LEU A 57 21.49 -7.10 -0.50
C LEU A 57 22.55 -6.94 -1.61
N ASP A 58 22.68 -7.97 -2.45
CA ASP A 58 23.51 -7.89 -3.65
C ASP A 58 23.03 -6.74 -4.54
N GLY A 59 23.96 -5.87 -4.91
CA GLY A 59 23.66 -4.66 -5.70
C GLY A 59 23.35 -3.42 -4.87
N GLU A 60 23.31 -3.49 -3.55
CA GLU A 60 23.23 -2.31 -2.70
C GLU A 60 24.55 -1.53 -2.75
N THR A 61 24.49 -0.21 -2.87
CA THR A 61 25.66 0.66 -2.96
C THR A 61 25.68 1.64 -1.80
N GLY A 62 26.82 1.70 -1.07
CA GLY A 62 27.00 2.58 0.08
C GLY A 62 26.34 2.06 1.36
N ASP A 63 26.22 2.93 2.36
CA ASP A 63 25.73 2.60 3.70
C ASP A 63 24.21 2.78 3.84
N ASN A 64 23.46 2.37 2.82
CA ASN A 64 22.00 2.47 2.83
C ASN A 64 21.35 1.09 2.56
N ASP A 65 20.04 1.01 2.74
CA ASP A 65 19.22 -0.18 2.48
C ASP A 65 18.10 0.12 1.49
N ASN A 66 18.33 1.04 0.55
CA ASN A 66 17.30 1.50 -0.37
C ASN A 66 16.76 0.38 -1.25
N LEU A 67 17.60 -0.57 -1.68
CA LEU A 67 17.17 -1.71 -2.48
C LEU A 67 16.24 -2.62 -1.68
N ARG A 68 16.62 -2.96 -0.44
CA ARG A 68 15.76 -3.73 0.46
C ARG A 68 14.48 -2.98 0.78
N ALA A 69 14.53 -1.69 1.10
CA ALA A 69 13.36 -0.88 1.38
C ALA A 69 12.38 -0.87 0.20
N ARG A 70 12.85 -0.67 -1.03
CA ARG A 70 12.04 -0.73 -2.26
C ARG A 70 11.40 -2.10 -2.44
N ARG A 71 12.15 -3.18 -2.22
CA ARG A 71 11.68 -4.57 -2.32
C ARG A 71 10.54 -4.83 -1.35
N TYR A 72 10.68 -4.41 -0.10
CA TYR A 72 9.70 -4.68 0.94
C TYR A 72 8.45 -3.80 0.81
N ILE A 73 8.59 -2.53 0.46
CA ILE A 73 7.44 -1.66 0.23
C ILE A 73 6.62 -2.11 -0.98
N ALA A 74 7.26 -2.62 -2.02
CA ALA A 74 6.59 -3.12 -3.20
C ALA A 74 5.64 -4.30 -2.89
N LYS A 75 5.92 -5.09 -1.86
CA LYS A 75 5.15 -6.29 -1.49
C LYS A 75 3.72 -5.99 -1.06
N TYR A 76 3.42 -4.78 -0.58
CA TYR A 76 2.08 -4.37 -0.19
C TYR A 76 1.59 -3.10 -0.90
N THR A 77 2.30 -2.69 -1.95
CA THR A 77 1.93 -1.54 -2.79
C THR A 77 1.82 -1.95 -4.26
N ILE A 78 2.89 -1.78 -5.04
CA ILE A 78 2.83 -1.98 -6.50
C ILE A 78 2.64 -3.45 -6.90
N ASN A 79 3.24 -4.41 -6.21
CA ASN A 79 3.13 -5.82 -6.61
C ASN A 79 1.69 -6.36 -6.51
N PRO A 80 0.94 -6.14 -5.40
CA PRO A 80 -0.47 -6.51 -5.37
C PRO A 80 -1.32 -5.69 -6.36
N ALA A 81 -0.97 -4.44 -6.64
CA ALA A 81 -1.67 -3.64 -7.64
C ALA A 81 -1.52 -4.24 -9.05
N ILE A 82 -0.33 -4.72 -9.40
CA ILE A 82 -0.08 -5.44 -10.66
C ILE A 82 -0.89 -6.75 -10.68
N ALA A 83 -0.83 -7.54 -9.62
CA ALA A 83 -1.53 -8.82 -9.54
C ALA A 83 -3.06 -8.68 -9.67
N GLN A 84 -3.61 -7.57 -9.20
CA GLN A 84 -5.04 -7.26 -9.30
C GLN A 84 -5.44 -6.50 -10.57
N GLY A 85 -4.48 -6.13 -11.44
CA GLY A 85 -4.75 -5.36 -12.66
C GLY A 85 -5.16 -3.91 -12.42
N ILE A 86 -4.73 -3.31 -11.32
CA ILE A 86 -5.07 -1.92 -10.94
C ILE A 86 -3.84 -1.01 -10.84
N SER A 87 -2.69 -1.48 -11.28
CA SER A 87 -1.41 -0.76 -11.18
C SER A 87 -1.35 0.54 -11.99
N GLU A 88 -2.23 0.71 -12.98
CA GLU A 88 -2.37 1.98 -13.71
C GLU A 88 -2.97 3.09 -12.86
N HIS A 89 -3.66 2.72 -11.77
CA HIS A 89 -4.39 3.66 -10.92
C HIS A 89 -3.77 3.84 -9.54
N VAL A 90 -3.12 2.80 -9.01
CA VAL A 90 -2.59 2.77 -7.63
C VAL A 90 -1.27 2.00 -7.54
N GLY A 91 -0.66 2.02 -6.37
CA GLY A 91 0.50 1.18 -6.01
C GLY A 91 1.86 1.86 -6.14
N SER A 92 1.95 2.99 -6.80
CA SER A 92 3.18 3.80 -6.91
C SER A 92 2.88 5.29 -6.94
N VAL A 93 3.88 6.09 -6.62
CA VAL A 93 3.79 7.56 -6.64
C VAL A 93 4.19 8.04 -8.04
N GLU A 94 3.21 8.18 -8.91
CA GLU A 94 3.38 8.60 -10.30
C GLU A 94 2.27 9.56 -10.71
N VAL A 95 2.60 10.48 -11.63
CA VAL A 95 1.61 11.41 -12.20
C VAL A 95 0.53 10.62 -12.94
N GLY A 96 -0.73 10.95 -12.67
CA GLY A 96 -1.90 10.28 -13.25
C GLY A 96 -2.51 9.18 -12.40
N LYS A 97 -1.81 8.73 -11.35
CA LYS A 97 -2.38 7.78 -10.38
C LYS A 97 -3.15 8.48 -9.27
N LEU A 98 -3.99 7.71 -8.59
CA LEU A 98 -4.74 8.20 -7.44
C LEU A 98 -3.78 8.65 -6.33
N ALA A 99 -4.06 9.79 -5.75
CA ALA A 99 -3.26 10.34 -4.65
C ALA A 99 -3.60 9.64 -3.31
N ASP A 100 -3.38 8.33 -3.28
CA ASP A 100 -3.45 7.47 -2.10
C ASP A 100 -2.04 7.42 -1.51
N LEU A 101 -1.74 8.30 -0.56
CA LEU A 101 -0.39 8.55 -0.08
C LEU A 101 -0.31 8.42 1.44
N VAL A 102 0.84 7.96 1.92
CA VAL A 102 1.15 7.94 3.35
C VAL A 102 2.44 8.74 3.58
N VAL A 103 2.37 9.69 4.50
CA VAL A 103 3.53 10.49 4.91
C VAL A 103 4.03 9.97 6.24
N TRP A 104 5.35 9.77 6.30
CA TRP A 104 6.03 9.21 7.47
C TRP A 104 7.14 10.12 7.95
N SER A 105 7.29 10.27 9.25
CA SER A 105 8.57 10.63 9.83
C SER A 105 9.54 9.45 9.65
N PRO A 106 10.77 9.65 9.15
CA PRO A 106 11.72 8.55 8.92
C PRO A 106 11.94 7.64 10.13
N ALA A 107 11.97 8.21 11.33
CA ALA A 107 12.15 7.46 12.58
C ALA A 107 10.98 6.48 12.89
N PHE A 108 9.81 6.71 12.31
CA PHE A 108 8.60 5.91 12.54
C PHE A 108 8.07 5.24 11.26
N PHE A 109 8.92 5.15 10.25
CA PHE A 109 8.55 4.56 8.97
C PHE A 109 8.01 3.14 9.13
N GLY A 110 6.87 2.86 8.49
CA GLY A 110 6.19 1.56 8.55
C GLY A 110 5.41 1.29 9.84
N VAL A 111 5.51 2.15 10.86
CA VAL A 111 4.90 1.94 12.17
C VAL A 111 3.85 2.99 12.50
N LYS A 112 4.21 4.27 12.41
CA LYS A 112 3.34 5.38 12.81
C LYS A 112 3.33 6.45 11.72
N PRO A 113 2.32 6.51 10.86
CA PRO A 113 2.21 7.56 9.86
C PRO A 113 1.85 8.92 10.49
N ASP A 114 2.31 9.99 9.88
CA ASP A 114 1.91 11.36 10.24
C ASP A 114 0.60 11.74 9.57
N LEU A 115 0.43 11.31 8.31
CA LEU A 115 -0.71 11.66 7.48
C LEU A 115 -1.01 10.52 6.49
N VAL A 116 -2.30 10.25 6.30
CA VAL A 116 -2.79 9.33 5.26
C VAL A 116 -3.76 10.10 4.35
N LEU A 117 -3.46 10.10 3.07
CA LEU A 117 -4.32 10.69 2.03
C LEU A 117 -5.04 9.59 1.26
N LYS A 118 -6.29 9.84 0.94
CA LYS A 118 -7.12 9.04 0.05
C LYS A 118 -7.64 9.93 -1.07
N MET A 119 -7.21 9.68 -2.30
CA MET A 119 -7.52 10.51 -3.47
C MET A 119 -7.28 12.01 -3.20
N GLY A 120 -6.18 12.34 -2.52
CA GLY A 120 -5.82 13.72 -2.16
C GLY A 120 -6.55 14.30 -0.95
N SER A 121 -7.58 13.64 -0.43
CA SER A 121 -8.26 14.06 0.80
C SER A 121 -7.67 13.37 2.03
N ILE A 122 -7.64 14.06 3.16
CA ILE A 122 -7.08 13.52 4.40
C ILE A 122 -7.99 12.41 4.94
N ALA A 123 -7.50 11.17 4.95
CA ALA A 123 -8.21 10.01 5.50
C ALA A 123 -7.88 9.79 6.98
N ALA A 124 -6.63 10.00 7.37
CA ALA A 124 -6.21 9.97 8.77
C ALA A 124 -5.04 10.94 8.97
N ALA A 125 -5.01 11.59 10.12
CA ALA A 125 -3.95 12.53 10.48
C ALA A 125 -3.73 12.52 11.98
N GLN A 126 -2.54 12.96 12.40
CA GLN A 126 -2.27 13.22 13.80
C GLN A 126 -3.09 14.43 14.26
N MET A 127 -3.78 14.25 15.39
CA MET A 127 -4.52 15.31 16.07
C MET A 127 -3.93 15.58 17.43
N GLY A 128 -3.97 16.82 17.83
CA GLY A 128 -3.25 17.35 19.00
C GLY A 128 -2.03 18.12 18.51
N ASP A 129 -1.84 19.30 19.04
CA ASP A 129 -0.74 20.17 18.68
C ASP A 129 0.14 20.38 19.90
N PRO A 130 1.45 20.09 19.84
CA PRO A 130 2.40 20.58 20.84
C PRO A 130 2.56 22.09 20.68
N ASN A 131 1.51 22.85 21.01
CA ASN A 131 1.55 24.31 20.93
C ASN A 131 2.44 24.84 22.03
N ALA A 132 3.49 25.57 21.65
CA ALA A 132 4.44 26.18 22.60
C ALA A 132 3.81 27.19 23.57
N SER A 133 2.58 27.66 23.28
CA SER A 133 1.82 28.55 24.18
C SER A 133 0.99 27.79 25.21
N ILE A 134 0.95 26.47 25.17
CA ILE A 134 0.30 25.63 26.19
C ILE A 134 1.35 25.05 27.12
N PRO A 135 1.23 25.20 28.46
CA PRO A 135 2.23 24.75 29.43
C PRO A 135 2.51 23.27 29.42
N THR A 136 1.53 22.46 29.03
CA THR A 136 1.62 20.99 28.89
C THR A 136 1.36 20.59 27.47
N PRO A 137 2.33 19.95 26.77
CA PRO A 137 2.11 19.43 25.42
C PRO A 137 0.96 18.42 25.41
N GLN A 138 0.03 18.56 24.46
CA GLN A 138 -1.03 17.59 24.29
C GLN A 138 -0.49 16.37 23.52
N PRO A 139 -0.88 15.14 23.89
CA PRO A 139 -0.55 13.96 23.11
C PRO A 139 -1.12 14.04 21.70
N GLN A 140 -0.33 13.64 20.71
CA GLN A 140 -0.78 13.51 19.33
C GLN A 140 -1.25 12.09 19.05
N TYR A 141 -2.45 11.97 18.50
CA TYR A 141 -3.03 10.67 18.11
C TYR A 141 -3.42 10.70 16.63
N LEU A 142 -3.11 9.63 15.92
CA LEU A 142 -3.62 9.43 14.56
C LEU A 142 -5.14 9.16 14.64
N ARG A 143 -5.94 9.96 13.94
CA ARG A 143 -7.40 9.86 13.92
C ARG A 143 -7.94 9.83 12.50
N PRO A 144 -9.05 9.11 12.27
CA PRO A 144 -9.80 9.22 11.00
C PRO A 144 -10.25 10.66 10.77
N MET A 145 -10.13 11.10 9.51
CA MET A 145 -10.47 12.44 9.06
C MET A 145 -11.52 12.39 7.93
N PHE A 146 -11.70 13.48 7.23
CA PHE A 146 -12.81 13.72 6.29
C PHE A 146 -12.99 12.62 5.22
N ALA A 147 -11.92 12.11 4.64
CA ALA A 147 -11.99 11.06 3.61
C ALA A 147 -12.36 9.67 4.15
N ALA A 148 -12.35 9.48 5.47
CA ALA A 148 -12.67 8.20 6.11
C ALA A 148 -14.17 8.04 6.41
N PHE A 149 -14.96 9.13 6.40
CA PHE A 149 -16.38 9.10 6.71
C PHE A 149 -17.15 10.33 6.17
N GLY A 150 -18.44 10.30 6.34
CA GLY A 150 -19.33 11.39 5.91
C GLY A 150 -19.42 11.54 4.40
N GLY A 151 -19.67 12.75 3.92
CA GLY A 151 -19.82 13.07 2.50
C GLY A 151 -18.55 12.84 1.67
N SER A 152 -17.37 12.92 2.28
CA SER A 152 -16.10 12.70 1.60
C SER A 152 -15.85 11.24 1.25
N LEU A 153 -16.48 10.29 1.94
CA LEU A 153 -16.30 8.86 1.68
C LEU A 153 -16.68 8.48 0.25
N ALA A 154 -17.81 8.95 -0.24
CA ALA A 154 -18.25 8.67 -1.61
C ALA A 154 -17.31 9.28 -2.65
N ALA A 155 -16.87 10.53 -2.44
CA ALA A 155 -15.95 11.23 -3.34
C ALA A 155 -14.54 10.62 -3.36
N SER A 156 -14.08 10.03 -2.26
CA SER A 156 -12.75 9.40 -2.12
C SER A 156 -12.77 7.88 -2.28
N ALA A 157 -13.87 7.30 -2.75
CA ALA A 157 -14.02 5.85 -2.97
C ALA A 157 -14.00 5.50 -4.46
N VAL A 158 -13.32 4.41 -4.80
CA VAL A 158 -13.24 3.86 -6.14
C VAL A 158 -13.69 2.42 -6.14
N THR A 159 -14.41 2.02 -7.18
CA THR A 159 -14.77 0.62 -7.45
C THR A 159 -14.09 0.18 -8.74
N PHE A 160 -13.34 -0.89 -8.68
CA PHE A 160 -12.74 -1.51 -9.84
C PHE A 160 -13.66 -2.59 -10.40
N VAL A 161 -13.89 -2.57 -11.71
CA VAL A 161 -14.75 -3.52 -12.40
C VAL A 161 -14.05 -4.06 -13.66
N SER A 162 -14.53 -5.18 -14.20
CA SER A 162 -14.06 -5.64 -15.50
C SER A 162 -14.47 -4.65 -16.61
N GLN A 163 -13.73 -4.62 -17.71
CA GLN A 163 -14.08 -3.80 -18.88
C GLN A 163 -15.49 -4.13 -19.40
N ALA A 164 -15.87 -5.41 -19.39
CA ALA A 164 -17.22 -5.84 -19.76
C ALA A 164 -18.30 -5.28 -18.83
N GLY A 165 -18.02 -5.24 -17.51
CA GLY A 165 -18.91 -4.63 -16.52
C GLY A 165 -19.07 -3.12 -16.71
N LEU A 166 -17.96 -2.44 -17.02
CA LEU A 166 -17.97 -1.00 -17.32
C LEU A 166 -18.80 -0.71 -18.59
N ASN A 167 -18.58 -1.46 -19.67
CA ASN A 167 -19.30 -1.30 -20.93
C ASN A 167 -20.80 -1.61 -20.80
N ALA A 168 -21.18 -2.49 -19.88
CA ALA A 168 -22.58 -2.79 -19.60
C ALA A 168 -23.32 -1.66 -18.85
N GLY A 169 -22.65 -0.57 -18.50
CA GLY A 169 -23.23 0.60 -17.82
C GLY A 169 -23.75 0.30 -16.41
N LYS A 170 -23.33 -0.81 -15.83
CA LYS A 170 -23.76 -1.21 -14.48
C LYS A 170 -22.95 -0.45 -13.43
N ASN A 171 -23.47 0.64 -12.96
CA ASN A 171 -22.88 1.34 -11.80
C ASN A 171 -23.30 0.75 -10.45
N TYR A 172 -24.14 -0.29 -10.44
CA TYR A 172 -24.66 -0.99 -9.25
C TYR A 172 -25.28 -0.06 -8.20
N GLY A 173 -25.76 1.10 -8.60
CA GLY A 173 -26.28 2.13 -7.69
C GLY A 173 -25.24 2.75 -6.77
N LEU A 174 -23.95 2.57 -7.06
CA LEU A 174 -22.87 3.09 -6.26
C LEU A 174 -22.57 4.55 -6.61
N ALA A 175 -22.64 5.43 -5.63
CA ALA A 175 -22.18 6.82 -5.75
C ALA A 175 -20.64 6.89 -5.61
N LYS A 176 -19.92 6.19 -6.50
CA LYS A 176 -18.45 6.04 -6.47
C LYS A 176 -17.87 6.19 -7.88
N THR A 177 -16.61 6.56 -7.95
CA THR A 177 -15.83 6.47 -9.20
C THR A 177 -15.66 5.00 -9.57
N VAL A 178 -15.98 4.66 -10.81
CA VAL A 178 -15.84 3.29 -11.34
C VAL A 178 -14.73 3.27 -12.37
N LEU A 179 -13.75 2.39 -12.20
CA LEU A 179 -12.59 2.24 -13.08
C LEU A 179 -12.48 0.80 -13.56
N ALA A 180 -12.03 0.61 -14.80
CA ALA A 180 -11.76 -0.72 -15.33
C ALA A 180 -10.46 -1.28 -14.77
N VAL A 181 -10.43 -2.59 -14.47
CA VAL A 181 -9.18 -3.30 -14.26
C VAL A 181 -8.44 -3.46 -15.57
N GLY A 182 -7.14 -3.20 -15.57
CA GLY A 182 -6.27 -3.42 -16.73
C GLY A 182 -6.01 -4.90 -16.97
N ASN A 183 -5.51 -5.20 -18.17
CA ASN A 183 -5.09 -6.57 -18.49
C ASN A 183 -3.77 -6.87 -17.80
N THR A 184 -3.72 -7.89 -16.95
CA THR A 184 -2.51 -8.32 -16.21
C THR A 184 -1.44 -8.97 -17.12
N ARG A 185 -1.74 -9.15 -18.41
CA ARG A 185 -0.72 -9.57 -19.39
C ARG A 185 0.11 -8.35 -19.76
N GLY A 186 1.35 -8.30 -19.26
CA GLY A 186 2.34 -7.31 -19.63
C GLY A 186 2.47 -7.17 -21.13
N GLY A 187 1.85 -6.15 -21.67
CA GLY A 187 1.90 -5.75 -23.04
C GLY A 187 1.75 -4.26 -23.10
N THR A 188 2.77 -3.60 -23.58
CA THR A 188 2.83 -2.21 -23.98
C THR A 188 1.62 -1.89 -24.88
N GLY A 189 0.54 -1.43 -24.29
CA GLY A 189 -0.60 -0.86 -25.00
C GLY A 189 -0.63 0.63 -24.77
N ALA A 190 0.20 1.38 -25.46
CA ALA A 190 -0.05 2.80 -25.70
C ALA A 190 -1.35 2.87 -26.52
N GLY A 191 -2.46 3.07 -25.84
CA GLY A 191 -3.74 3.38 -26.48
C GLY A 191 -3.69 4.79 -26.98
N GLU A 192 -3.61 4.94 -28.29
CA GLU A 192 -3.79 6.19 -29.02
C GLU A 192 -5.10 6.87 -28.59
N ALA A 193 -4.98 8.01 -27.94
CA ALA A 193 -6.08 8.96 -27.82
C ALA A 193 -6.30 9.59 -29.21
N GLY A 194 -7.11 8.94 -30.04
CA GLY A 194 -7.59 9.46 -31.31
C GLY A 194 -8.54 10.63 -31.07
N GLY A 195 -7.99 11.84 -31.02
CA GLY A 195 -8.78 13.04 -31.22
C GLY A 195 -9.31 13.08 -32.65
N ARG A 196 -10.59 13.20 -32.81
CA ARG A 196 -11.19 13.80 -34.02
C ARG A 196 -12.21 14.84 -33.57
N GLY A 197 -11.84 16.07 -33.86
CA GLY A 197 -12.77 17.16 -33.94
C GLY A 197 -13.63 17.05 -35.20
N GLY A 198 -14.75 17.72 -35.17
CA GLY A 198 -15.75 17.94 -36.17
C GLY A 198 -16.82 18.78 -35.56
#